data_74f8e41acf132d0191f0a03942cadfc2
#
_entry.id   74f8e41acf132d0191f0a03942cadfc2
#
_cell.length_a   1.000
_cell.length_b   1.000
_cell.length_c   1.000
_cell.angle_alpha   90.00
_cell.angle_beta   90.00
_cell.angle_gamma   90.00
#
_symmetry.space_group_name_H-M   'P 1'
#
loop_
_entity.id
_entity.type
_entity.pdbx_description
1 polymer ?
#
loop_
_entity_poly.entity_id
_entity_poly.type
_entity_poly.pdbx_seq_one_letter_code
_entity_poly.pdbx_strand_id
1 'polypeptide(L)'
;MRFLFFYWILILSTLVNELYSQSGNTYKINRHESVYIPLGEISFADSIVAFNIGNPVPFEKYSDSSQALNEPNYVSYDNPNYLSLGCKGNLTVAFTDNGFMNLTGNDLYIFEVGPSKEAAKIEISENGDDWIFAGNITGGKSIIDLEDQNISSEKIFYFVRITDQKEVCNSKTAGADIDAVGAINCVIKLTFNTEFLFDFDKHELKPSADYILQNLSETIQKVKKATILIEGHTDSDGKGEYNLALSQKRCLSVEKELKFLLGKKAAYDYKLATYGESKPKALNNTEENKRLNRRVEITILPPQSYYDSISN
;
A
#
# COMPACT_ATOMS: atom_id res chain seq x y z
N MET A 1 -6.02 68.65 35.52
CA MET A 1 -6.23 67.23 35.95
C MET A 1 -6.46 66.38 34.72
N ARG A 2 -5.41 65.74 34.22
CA ARG A 2 -5.43 64.93 32.99
C ARG A 2 -5.52 63.49 33.41
N PHE A 3 -6.60 62.79 33.06
CA PHE A 3 -6.76 61.37 33.21
C PHE A 3 -6.09 60.66 32.04
N LEU A 4 -5.05 59.86 32.30
CA LEU A 4 -4.42 58.95 31.38
C LEU A 4 -5.20 57.64 31.43
N PHE A 5 -5.87 57.26 30.32
CA PHE A 5 -6.43 55.94 30.10
C PHE A 5 -5.32 55.03 29.58
N PHE A 6 -4.91 54.04 30.36
CA PHE A 6 -4.08 52.93 29.94
C PHE A 6 -4.98 51.90 29.25
N TYR A 7 -4.84 51.77 27.93
CA TYR A 7 -5.40 50.63 27.18
C TYR A 7 -4.48 49.44 27.38
N TRP A 8 -4.95 48.43 28.10
CA TRP A 8 -4.40 47.10 28.07
C TRP A 8 -4.86 46.40 26.79
N ILE A 9 -3.97 46.29 25.83
CA ILE A 9 -4.18 45.39 24.65
C ILE A 9 -3.87 43.98 25.13
N LEU A 10 -4.92 43.22 25.39
CA LEU A 10 -4.84 41.78 25.60
C LEU A 10 -4.55 41.15 24.22
N ILE A 11 -3.29 40.81 23.98
CA ILE A 11 -2.92 39.96 22.83
C ILE A 11 -3.39 38.56 23.20
N LEU A 12 -4.58 38.20 22.74
CA LEU A 12 -5.02 36.81 22.68
C LEU A 12 -4.16 36.10 21.61
N SER A 13 -3.08 35.44 22.02
CA SER A 13 -2.40 34.47 21.18
C SER A 13 -3.35 33.29 21.00
N THR A 14 -4.14 33.33 19.93
CA THR A 14 -4.80 32.14 19.43
C THR A 14 -3.70 31.19 18.98
N LEU A 15 -3.39 30.23 19.84
CA LEU A 15 -2.78 28.98 19.42
C LEU A 15 -3.75 28.35 18.41
N VAL A 16 -3.52 28.63 17.15
CA VAL A 16 -4.05 27.81 16.08
C VAL A 16 -3.32 26.48 16.21
N ASN A 17 -3.90 25.56 16.97
CA ASN A 17 -3.63 24.14 16.78
C ASN A 17 -4.03 23.88 15.33
N GLU A 18 -3.05 23.87 14.41
CA GLU A 18 -3.24 23.20 13.13
C GLU A 18 -3.63 21.77 13.49
N LEU A 19 -4.93 21.49 13.41
CA LEU A 19 -5.48 20.14 13.32
C LEU A 19 -4.85 19.55 12.06
N TYR A 20 -3.72 18.86 12.26
CA TYR A 20 -3.10 18.09 11.21
C TYR A 20 -4.12 17.03 10.82
N SER A 21 -4.74 17.21 9.66
CA SER A 21 -5.60 16.19 9.07
C SER A 21 -4.81 14.88 9.07
N GLN A 22 -5.29 13.89 9.81
CA GLN A 22 -4.79 12.53 9.74
C GLN A 22 -5.00 12.08 8.30
N SER A 23 -3.96 11.53 7.67
CA SER A 23 -4.05 11.05 6.30
C SER A 23 -4.88 9.78 6.16
N GLY A 24 -5.17 9.09 7.27
CA GLY A 24 -5.90 7.85 7.31
C GLY A 24 -7.40 7.99 7.56
N ASN A 25 -8.10 6.91 7.34
CA ASN A 25 -9.53 6.78 7.54
C ASN A 25 -9.87 5.74 8.61
N THR A 26 -11.00 5.93 9.29
CA THR A 26 -11.56 4.97 10.22
C THR A 26 -12.73 4.24 9.56
N TYR A 27 -12.60 2.93 9.42
CA TYR A 27 -13.61 2.07 8.82
C TYR A 27 -14.40 1.34 9.89
N LYS A 28 -15.73 1.36 9.78
CA LYS A 28 -16.63 0.65 10.70
C LYS A 28 -16.65 -0.83 10.37
N ILE A 29 -16.42 -1.67 11.38
CA ILE A 29 -16.55 -3.12 11.29
C ILE A 29 -17.96 -3.54 11.70
N ASN A 30 -18.44 -3.00 12.84
CA ASN A 30 -19.77 -3.21 13.36
C ASN A 30 -20.21 -2.00 14.21
N ARG A 31 -21.27 -2.13 15.01
CA ARG A 31 -21.80 -1.03 15.83
C ARG A 31 -20.84 -0.53 16.91
N HIS A 32 -19.87 -1.34 17.31
CA HIS A 32 -18.98 -1.10 18.47
C HIS A 32 -17.51 -1.11 18.11
N GLU A 33 -17.15 -1.51 16.88
CA GLU A 33 -15.77 -1.68 16.45
C GLU A 33 -15.51 -0.94 15.17
N SER A 34 -14.32 -0.35 15.10
CA SER A 34 -13.76 0.26 13.91
C SER A 34 -12.27 0.00 13.85
N VAL A 35 -11.70 0.06 12.66
CA VAL A 35 -10.26 -0.01 12.43
C VAL A 35 -9.80 1.28 11.78
N TYR A 36 -8.70 1.82 12.28
CA TYR A 36 -8.03 2.96 11.67
C TYR A 36 -6.98 2.45 10.69
N ILE A 37 -7.05 2.91 9.45
CA ILE A 37 -6.08 2.60 8.39
C ILE A 37 -5.28 3.87 8.10
N PRO A 38 -3.98 3.92 8.44
CA PRO A 38 -3.20 5.15 8.50
C PRO A 38 -3.03 5.90 7.19
N LEU A 39 -2.98 5.21 6.04
CA LEU A 39 -2.85 5.84 4.72
C LEU A 39 -4.16 5.84 3.92
N GLY A 40 -5.28 5.43 4.55
CA GLY A 40 -6.61 5.46 3.94
C GLY A 40 -6.70 4.59 2.70
N GLU A 41 -7.29 5.12 1.65
CA GLU A 41 -7.57 4.43 0.38
C GLU A 41 -6.36 3.70 -0.23
N ILE A 42 -5.17 4.31 -0.16
CA ILE A 42 -3.93 3.71 -0.69
C ILE A 42 -3.56 2.37 0.00
N SER A 43 -4.07 2.13 1.20
CA SER A 43 -3.70 0.95 2.00
C SER A 43 -4.37 -0.35 1.57
N PHE A 44 -5.24 -0.33 0.58
CA PHE A 44 -6.03 -1.50 0.20
C PHE A 44 -5.46 -2.23 -1.00
N ALA A 45 -5.67 -3.56 -1.03
CA ALA A 45 -5.40 -4.36 -2.22
C ALA A 45 -6.27 -3.89 -3.39
N ASP A 46 -5.67 -3.77 -4.57
CA ASP A 46 -6.26 -3.14 -5.75
C ASP A 46 -6.31 -4.04 -6.99
N SER A 47 -5.79 -5.27 -6.90
CA SER A 47 -5.74 -6.20 -8.02
C SER A 47 -6.05 -7.64 -7.62
N ILE A 48 -6.85 -8.32 -8.44
CA ILE A 48 -7.07 -9.77 -8.33
C ILE A 48 -5.98 -10.49 -9.14
N VAL A 49 -5.23 -11.36 -8.48
CA VAL A 49 -4.22 -12.23 -9.12
C VAL A 49 -4.85 -13.57 -9.51
N ALA A 50 -5.63 -14.15 -8.59
CA ALA A 50 -6.31 -15.42 -8.83
C ALA A 50 -7.53 -15.55 -7.91
N PHE A 51 -8.57 -16.16 -8.43
CA PHE A 51 -9.71 -16.60 -7.63
C PHE A 51 -10.10 -18.03 -8.04
N ASN A 52 -10.00 -18.94 -7.10
CA ASN A 52 -10.43 -20.34 -7.26
C ASN A 52 -11.63 -20.57 -6.34
N ILE A 53 -12.80 -20.54 -6.92
CA ILE A 53 -14.06 -20.68 -6.20
C ILE A 53 -14.18 -22.09 -5.60
N GLY A 54 -14.59 -22.14 -4.33
CA GLY A 54 -14.75 -23.40 -3.59
C GLY A 54 -16.05 -24.15 -3.90
N ASN A 55 -16.23 -25.33 -3.30
CA ASN A 55 -17.41 -26.16 -3.50
C ASN A 55 -18.01 -26.58 -2.13
N PRO A 56 -19.30 -26.33 -1.88
CA PRO A 56 -20.29 -25.74 -2.79
C PRO A 56 -20.01 -24.31 -3.18
N VAL A 57 -20.40 -23.98 -4.42
CA VAL A 57 -20.26 -22.65 -5.00
C VAL A 57 -21.28 -21.72 -4.38
N PRO A 58 -20.94 -20.49 -3.99
CA PRO A 58 -21.91 -19.47 -3.59
C PRO A 58 -22.79 -19.06 -4.77
N PHE A 59 -23.88 -18.34 -4.52
CA PHE A 59 -24.73 -17.83 -5.59
C PHE A 59 -23.91 -16.85 -6.45
N GLU A 60 -24.16 -16.87 -7.78
CA GLU A 60 -23.42 -16.07 -8.77
C GLU A 60 -23.25 -14.60 -8.38
N LYS A 61 -24.30 -13.98 -7.82
CA LYS A 61 -24.24 -12.58 -7.39
C LYS A 61 -23.24 -12.28 -6.25
N TYR A 62 -22.71 -13.31 -5.58
CA TYR A 62 -21.68 -13.19 -4.55
C TYR A 62 -20.32 -13.73 -4.99
N SER A 63 -20.11 -13.96 -6.30
CA SER A 63 -18.91 -14.59 -6.85
C SER A 63 -18.04 -13.62 -7.68
N ASP A 64 -18.33 -12.33 -7.64
CA ASP A 64 -17.52 -11.32 -8.29
C ASP A 64 -16.31 -10.95 -7.43
N SER A 65 -15.13 -11.43 -7.83
CA SER A 65 -13.88 -11.22 -7.07
C SER A 65 -13.47 -9.75 -6.97
N SER A 66 -13.92 -8.89 -7.88
CA SER A 66 -13.61 -7.45 -7.82
C SER A 66 -14.21 -6.76 -6.61
N GLN A 67 -15.22 -7.36 -5.97
CA GLN A 67 -15.86 -6.85 -4.75
C GLN A 67 -14.97 -6.96 -3.50
N ALA A 68 -13.85 -7.68 -3.57
CA ALA A 68 -12.85 -7.76 -2.48
C ALA A 68 -11.69 -6.76 -2.62
N LEU A 69 -11.82 -5.78 -3.52
CA LEU A 69 -10.78 -4.79 -3.81
C LEU A 69 -11.17 -3.39 -3.34
N ASN A 70 -10.13 -2.57 -3.11
CA ASN A 70 -10.22 -1.20 -2.65
C ASN A 70 -10.82 -1.08 -1.24
N GLU A 71 -11.34 0.11 -0.89
CA GLU A 71 -11.94 0.36 0.43
C GLU A 71 -13.18 -0.50 0.69
N PRO A 72 -13.41 -0.95 1.94
CA PRO A 72 -14.58 -1.73 2.26
C PRO A 72 -15.85 -0.91 2.02
N ASN A 73 -16.82 -1.53 1.35
CA ASN A 73 -18.03 -0.86 0.92
C ASN A 73 -19.31 -1.64 1.26
N TYR A 74 -19.21 -2.64 2.10
CA TYR A 74 -20.35 -3.44 2.55
C TYR A 74 -21.47 -2.60 3.19
N VAL A 75 -22.69 -2.80 2.71
CA VAL A 75 -23.90 -2.10 3.21
C VAL A 75 -24.86 -3.05 3.89
N SER A 76 -25.16 -4.18 3.25
CA SER A 76 -26.10 -5.16 3.78
C SER A 76 -25.92 -6.53 3.12
N TYR A 77 -26.39 -7.58 3.78
CA TYR A 77 -26.29 -8.96 3.30
C TYR A 77 -26.93 -9.19 1.92
N ASP A 78 -28.00 -8.48 1.60
CA ASP A 78 -28.69 -8.63 0.31
C ASP A 78 -28.04 -7.84 -0.83
N ASN A 79 -27.14 -6.93 -0.51
CA ASN A 79 -26.34 -6.17 -1.48
C ASN A 79 -25.02 -6.92 -1.77
N PRO A 80 -24.79 -7.41 -3.01
CA PRO A 80 -23.65 -8.26 -3.34
C PRO A 80 -22.35 -7.48 -3.54
N ASN A 81 -22.04 -6.52 -2.66
CA ASN A 81 -20.77 -5.78 -2.68
C ASN A 81 -19.74 -6.41 -1.72
N TYR A 82 -19.60 -7.71 -1.81
CA TYR A 82 -18.56 -8.53 -1.19
C TYR A 82 -18.42 -9.84 -1.96
N LEU A 83 -17.31 -10.54 -1.77
CA LEU A 83 -17.01 -11.82 -2.41
C LEU A 83 -17.17 -12.98 -1.41
N SER A 84 -17.97 -13.98 -1.74
CA SER A 84 -18.00 -15.28 -1.04
C SER A 84 -17.04 -16.25 -1.70
N LEU A 85 -16.10 -16.82 -0.95
CA LEU A 85 -15.04 -17.66 -1.51
C LEU A 85 -15.50 -19.03 -2.00
N GLY A 86 -16.64 -19.54 -1.53
CA GLY A 86 -17.00 -20.94 -1.64
C GLY A 86 -16.22 -21.78 -0.60
N CYS A 87 -16.75 -22.98 -0.29
CA CYS A 87 -16.13 -23.87 0.69
C CYS A 87 -14.75 -24.34 0.19
N LYS A 88 -13.69 -24.08 0.95
CA LYS A 88 -12.29 -24.32 0.57
C LYS A 88 -11.82 -23.50 -0.63
N GLY A 89 -12.56 -22.46 -1.03
CA GLY A 89 -12.12 -21.53 -2.06
C GLY A 89 -10.95 -20.67 -1.62
N ASN A 90 -10.24 -20.10 -2.58
CA ASN A 90 -9.15 -19.17 -2.27
C ASN A 90 -9.12 -17.97 -3.21
N LEU A 91 -8.75 -16.84 -2.65
CA LEU A 91 -8.54 -15.57 -3.31
C LEU A 91 -7.10 -15.15 -3.14
N THR A 92 -6.45 -14.72 -4.21
CA THR A 92 -5.15 -14.05 -4.16
C THR A 92 -5.32 -12.63 -4.68
N VAL A 93 -5.00 -11.65 -3.83
CA VAL A 93 -4.98 -10.23 -4.17
C VAL A 93 -3.57 -9.69 -4.17
N ALA A 94 -3.35 -8.60 -4.92
CA ALA A 94 -2.11 -7.85 -4.92
C ALA A 94 -2.35 -6.39 -4.54
N PHE A 95 -1.31 -5.79 -3.98
CA PHE A 95 -1.13 -4.37 -3.76
C PHE A 95 -0.17 -3.87 -4.85
N THR A 96 -0.64 -3.04 -5.79
CA THR A 96 0.16 -2.66 -6.98
C THR A 96 0.87 -1.32 -6.81
N ASP A 97 0.33 -0.42 -6.03
CA ASP A 97 0.89 0.90 -5.71
C ASP A 97 1.36 1.04 -4.26
N ASN A 98 1.19 -0.02 -3.47
CA ASN A 98 1.58 -0.09 -2.07
C ASN A 98 2.04 -1.50 -1.71
N GLY A 99 2.33 -1.71 -0.43
CA GLY A 99 2.63 -3.00 0.17
C GLY A 99 2.53 -2.87 1.68
N PHE A 100 2.94 -3.88 2.41
CA PHE A 100 2.96 -3.87 3.87
C PHE A 100 4.20 -4.60 4.39
N MET A 101 4.54 -4.31 5.64
CA MET A 101 5.69 -4.92 6.31
C MET A 101 5.34 -5.22 7.76
N ASN A 102 6.13 -6.12 8.38
CA ASN A 102 6.04 -6.40 9.80
C ASN A 102 6.61 -5.22 10.60
N LEU A 103 5.75 -4.52 11.32
CA LEU A 103 6.12 -3.54 12.35
C LEU A 103 5.43 -3.94 13.67
N THR A 104 5.65 -3.18 14.72
CA THR A 104 5.00 -3.48 16.01
C THR A 104 3.49 -3.35 15.91
N GLY A 105 2.78 -4.39 16.33
CA GLY A 105 1.32 -4.48 16.33
C GLY A 105 0.73 -5.02 15.03
N ASN A 106 -0.50 -4.66 14.75
CA ASN A 106 -1.26 -5.23 13.64
C ASN A 106 -0.75 -4.73 12.28
N ASP A 107 -0.57 -5.63 11.31
CA ASP A 107 -0.05 -5.32 9.98
C ASP A 107 -1.11 -5.35 8.89
N LEU A 108 -2.08 -6.28 8.99
CA LEU A 108 -3.17 -6.43 8.03
C LEU A 108 -4.53 -6.49 8.72
N TYR A 109 -5.53 -6.02 8.00
CA TYR A 109 -6.93 -6.21 8.34
C TYR A 109 -7.68 -6.83 7.15
N ILE A 110 -8.34 -7.98 7.39
CA ILE A 110 -9.22 -8.61 6.41
C ILE A 110 -10.66 -8.20 6.75
N PHE A 111 -11.28 -7.42 5.88
CA PHE A 111 -12.68 -7.01 6.04
C PHE A 111 -13.58 -8.14 5.61
N GLU A 112 -14.03 -8.91 6.57
CA GLU A 112 -14.98 -9.99 6.41
C GLU A 112 -16.37 -9.52 6.82
N VAL A 113 -17.39 -9.90 6.07
CA VAL A 113 -18.77 -9.49 6.29
C VAL A 113 -19.62 -10.66 6.76
N GLY A 114 -20.68 -10.33 7.50
CA GLY A 114 -21.70 -11.29 7.92
C GLY A 114 -21.67 -11.62 9.40
N PRO A 115 -22.76 -12.26 9.89
CA PRO A 115 -22.89 -12.67 11.29
C PRO A 115 -22.15 -13.99 11.58
N SER A 116 -21.76 -14.72 10.54
CA SER A 116 -21.06 -16.00 10.65
C SER A 116 -19.57 -15.76 10.84
N LYS A 117 -18.99 -16.45 11.82
CA LYS A 117 -17.55 -16.51 11.95
C LYS A 117 -17.02 -17.55 10.98
N GLU A 118 -16.28 -17.11 9.98
CA GLU A 118 -15.74 -18.00 8.96
C GLU A 118 -14.19 -17.99 9.03
N ALA A 119 -13.64 -19.18 9.27
CA ALA A 119 -12.19 -19.31 9.41
C ALA A 119 -11.53 -19.30 8.03
N ALA A 120 -10.48 -18.50 7.89
CA ALA A 120 -9.63 -18.53 6.70
C ALA A 120 -8.15 -18.49 7.08
N LYS A 121 -7.34 -19.20 6.27
CA LYS A 121 -5.89 -19.17 6.34
C LYS A 121 -5.39 -17.99 5.51
N ILE A 122 -4.47 -17.23 6.09
CA ILE A 122 -3.82 -16.08 5.44
C ILE A 122 -2.36 -16.43 5.15
N GLU A 123 -1.96 -16.27 3.91
CA GLU A 123 -0.59 -16.40 3.44
C GLU A 123 -0.20 -15.11 2.71
N ILE A 124 1.08 -14.73 2.80
CA ILE A 124 1.62 -13.52 2.20
C ILE A 124 2.83 -13.84 1.33
N SER A 125 3.12 -12.98 0.36
CA SER A 125 4.27 -13.16 -0.53
C SER A 125 4.86 -11.82 -0.96
N GLU A 126 6.19 -11.79 -1.18
CA GLU A 126 6.92 -10.67 -1.77
C GLU A 126 6.79 -10.64 -3.31
N ASN A 127 6.67 -11.81 -3.94
CA ASN A 127 6.78 -12.00 -5.40
C ASN A 127 5.58 -12.71 -6.05
N GLY A 128 4.64 -13.23 -5.25
CA GLY A 128 3.48 -14.00 -5.72
C GLY A 128 3.74 -15.52 -5.89
N ASP A 129 4.99 -15.97 -5.76
CA ASP A 129 5.41 -17.36 -5.94
C ASP A 129 5.76 -18.03 -4.60
N ASP A 130 6.56 -17.37 -3.76
CA ASP A 130 7.01 -17.87 -2.46
C ASP A 130 6.06 -17.40 -1.37
N TRP A 131 5.33 -18.34 -0.77
CA TRP A 131 4.26 -18.04 0.19
C TRP A 131 4.69 -18.36 1.62
N ILE A 132 4.41 -17.42 2.52
CA ILE A 132 4.66 -17.53 3.96
C ILE A 132 3.30 -17.52 4.67
N PHE A 133 3.11 -18.46 5.61
CA PHE A 133 1.93 -18.45 6.47
C PHE A 133 1.98 -17.24 7.40
N ALA A 134 0.95 -16.42 7.36
CA ALA A 134 0.82 -15.20 8.16
C ALA A 134 -0.13 -15.34 9.35
N GLY A 135 -1.03 -16.33 9.34
CA GLY A 135 -1.97 -16.58 10.41
C GLY A 135 -3.31 -17.12 9.94
N ASN A 136 -4.22 -17.26 10.88
CA ASN A 136 -5.62 -17.61 10.59
C ASN A 136 -6.54 -16.52 11.14
N ILE A 137 -7.56 -16.19 10.38
CA ILE A 137 -8.69 -15.40 10.84
C ILE A 137 -9.83 -16.33 11.25
N THR A 138 -10.68 -15.87 12.16
CA THR A 138 -11.79 -16.69 12.69
C THR A 138 -13.14 -16.00 12.53
N GLY A 139 -13.18 -14.91 11.76
CA GLY A 139 -14.36 -14.06 11.54
C GLY A 139 -14.59 -13.01 12.63
N GLY A 140 -15.22 -11.92 12.25
CA GLY A 140 -15.42 -10.76 13.10
C GLY A 140 -14.24 -9.80 13.05
N LYS A 141 -13.37 -9.80 14.05
CA LYS A 141 -12.12 -9.02 14.03
C LYS A 141 -11.02 -9.85 13.36
N SER A 142 -10.73 -9.57 12.12
CA SER A 142 -9.81 -10.36 11.29
C SER A 142 -8.50 -9.60 11.08
N ILE A 143 -7.71 -9.55 12.16
CA ILE A 143 -6.40 -8.90 12.23
C ILE A 143 -5.30 -9.95 12.06
N ILE A 144 -4.24 -9.58 11.36
CA ILE A 144 -2.99 -10.32 11.27
C ILE A 144 -1.86 -9.43 11.78
N ASP A 145 -1.13 -9.96 12.76
CA ASP A 145 0.12 -9.43 13.27
C ASP A 145 1.24 -10.39 12.80
N LEU A 146 2.15 -9.89 12.00
CA LEU A 146 3.21 -10.69 11.40
C LEU A 146 4.31 -11.05 12.40
N GLU A 147 4.41 -10.30 13.52
CA GLU A 147 5.33 -10.62 14.61
C GLU A 147 4.99 -11.97 15.25
N ASP A 148 3.71 -12.35 15.31
CA ASP A 148 3.24 -13.63 15.82
C ASP A 148 3.84 -14.85 15.08
N GLN A 149 4.28 -14.65 13.83
CA GLN A 149 4.89 -15.67 12.97
C GLN A 149 6.40 -15.51 12.81
N ASN A 150 7.05 -14.61 13.57
CA ASN A 150 8.47 -14.27 13.48
C ASN A 150 8.90 -13.86 12.05
N ILE A 151 8.04 -13.18 11.31
CA ILE A 151 8.32 -12.70 9.97
C ILE A 151 9.26 -11.48 10.06
N SER A 152 10.29 -11.42 9.21
CA SER A 152 11.26 -10.33 9.21
C SER A 152 10.64 -8.98 8.90
N SER A 153 10.97 -7.95 9.69
CA SER A 153 10.58 -6.56 9.47
C SER A 153 11.34 -5.86 8.33
N GLU A 154 12.29 -6.54 7.67
CA GLU A 154 13.01 -6.01 6.52
C GLU A 154 12.32 -6.30 5.19
N LYS A 155 11.30 -7.18 5.21
CA LYS A 155 10.58 -7.61 4.02
C LYS A 155 9.34 -6.77 3.78
N ILE A 156 9.10 -6.46 2.50
CA ILE A 156 7.87 -5.82 2.03
C ILE A 156 7.07 -6.86 1.25
N PHE A 157 5.83 -7.04 1.64
CA PHE A 157 4.90 -7.97 1.02
C PHE A 157 3.92 -7.24 0.12
N TYR A 158 3.60 -7.83 -1.01
CA TYR A 158 2.72 -7.25 -2.03
C TYR A 158 1.53 -8.15 -2.36
N PHE A 159 1.49 -9.37 -1.84
CA PHE A 159 0.45 -10.35 -2.15
C PHE A 159 -0.12 -10.95 -0.88
N VAL A 160 -1.44 -11.12 -0.86
CA VAL A 160 -2.16 -11.84 0.19
C VAL A 160 -3.01 -12.92 -0.45
N ARG A 161 -2.91 -14.14 0.08
CA ARG A 161 -3.79 -15.26 -0.28
C ARG A 161 -4.66 -15.64 0.90
N ILE A 162 -5.96 -15.64 0.68
CA ILE A 162 -6.99 -15.99 1.66
C ILE A 162 -7.58 -17.33 1.22
N THR A 163 -7.52 -18.33 2.08
CA THR A 163 -8.07 -19.67 1.81
C THR A 163 -9.11 -20.01 2.86
N ASP A 164 -10.35 -20.22 2.45
CA ASP A 164 -11.44 -20.65 3.33
C ASP A 164 -11.11 -21.99 3.99
N GLN A 165 -11.35 -22.11 5.30
CA GLN A 165 -11.07 -23.31 6.08
C GLN A 165 -12.32 -24.08 6.49
N LYS A 166 -13.50 -23.61 6.10
CA LYS A 166 -14.77 -24.22 6.48
C LYS A 166 -14.93 -25.63 5.87
N GLU A 167 -15.27 -26.59 6.69
CA GLU A 167 -15.45 -27.97 6.25
C GLU A 167 -16.82 -28.22 5.63
N VAL A 168 -17.86 -27.50 6.10
CA VAL A 168 -19.24 -27.67 5.66
C VAL A 168 -19.86 -26.30 5.42
N CYS A 169 -20.27 -26.05 4.19
CA CYS A 169 -20.89 -24.80 3.77
C CYS A 169 -22.26 -25.09 3.14
N ASN A 170 -23.32 -24.58 3.72
CA ASN A 170 -24.70 -24.81 3.29
C ASN A 170 -25.49 -23.51 3.05
N SER A 171 -24.80 -22.40 2.78
CA SER A 171 -25.44 -21.09 2.61
C SER A 171 -25.36 -20.59 1.17
N LYS A 172 -26.14 -19.54 0.87
CA LYS A 172 -26.05 -18.79 -0.39
C LYS A 172 -24.69 -18.10 -0.58
N THR A 173 -24.02 -17.82 0.55
CA THR A 173 -22.69 -17.23 0.67
C THR A 173 -21.79 -18.29 1.30
N ALA A 174 -21.47 -19.34 0.55
CA ALA A 174 -20.63 -20.42 1.04
C ALA A 174 -19.17 -19.93 1.17
N GLY A 175 -18.50 -20.31 2.28
CA GLY A 175 -17.12 -19.91 2.58
C GLY A 175 -17.01 -18.49 3.14
N ALA A 176 -15.81 -18.03 3.38
CA ALA A 176 -15.55 -16.70 3.91
C ALA A 176 -16.02 -15.59 2.95
N ASP A 177 -16.65 -14.56 3.50
CA ASP A 177 -17.20 -13.42 2.77
C ASP A 177 -16.27 -12.21 2.92
N ILE A 178 -15.57 -11.84 1.85
CA ILE A 178 -14.51 -10.83 1.85
C ILE A 178 -14.97 -9.55 1.16
N ASP A 179 -14.86 -8.42 1.87
CA ASP A 179 -15.17 -7.07 1.37
C ASP A 179 -13.90 -6.29 0.97
N ALA A 180 -12.82 -6.41 1.74
CA ALA A 180 -11.55 -5.74 1.45
C ALA A 180 -10.36 -6.38 2.18
N VAL A 181 -9.15 -6.06 1.71
CA VAL A 181 -7.88 -6.41 2.36
C VAL A 181 -7.07 -5.13 2.56
N GLY A 182 -6.91 -4.70 3.80
CA GLY A 182 -6.24 -3.44 4.15
C GLY A 182 -4.90 -3.65 4.86
N ALA A 183 -3.89 -2.91 4.44
CA ALA A 183 -2.58 -2.84 5.09
C ALA A 183 -2.59 -1.75 6.18
N ILE A 184 -2.37 -2.13 7.44
CA ILE A 184 -2.25 -1.18 8.55
C ILE A 184 -0.86 -0.55 8.52
N ASN A 185 0.19 -1.37 8.48
CA ASN A 185 1.58 -0.94 8.35
C ASN A 185 1.97 -0.83 6.86
N CYS A 186 1.24 0.04 6.15
CA CYS A 186 1.31 0.24 4.71
C CYS A 186 2.58 1.00 4.30
N VAL A 187 3.24 0.55 3.24
CA VAL A 187 4.32 1.26 2.55
C VAL A 187 3.86 1.60 1.14
N ILE A 188 4.15 2.80 0.66
CA ILE A 188 3.77 3.22 -0.69
C ILE A 188 4.91 2.83 -1.63
N LYS A 189 4.59 2.13 -2.73
CA LYS A 189 5.53 1.80 -3.79
C LYS A 189 4.99 2.21 -5.15
N LEU A 190 5.69 3.11 -5.80
CA LEU A 190 5.32 3.62 -7.11
C LEU A 190 6.39 3.29 -8.14
N THR A 191 5.97 2.79 -9.28
CA THR A 191 6.85 2.42 -10.40
C THR A 191 6.60 3.34 -11.59
N PHE A 192 7.65 4.02 -12.04
CA PHE A 192 7.60 4.91 -13.20
C PHE A 192 8.45 4.34 -14.34
N ASN A 193 7.84 4.14 -15.49
CA ASN A 193 8.61 3.88 -16.70
C ASN A 193 9.49 5.10 -17.00
N THR A 194 10.80 4.86 -17.28
CA THR A 194 11.75 5.96 -17.50
C THR A 194 11.40 6.85 -18.68
N GLU A 195 10.66 6.37 -19.67
CA GLU A 195 10.23 7.18 -20.82
C GLU A 195 9.30 8.34 -20.44
N PHE A 196 8.61 8.24 -19.30
CA PHE A 196 7.78 9.34 -18.79
C PHE A 196 8.60 10.42 -18.09
N LEU A 197 9.78 10.06 -17.56
CA LEU A 197 10.65 10.94 -16.78
C LEU A 197 11.82 11.50 -17.58
N PHE A 198 12.35 10.74 -18.56
CA PHE A 198 13.58 11.04 -19.27
C PHE A 198 13.44 10.80 -20.78
N ASP A 199 14.20 11.52 -21.58
CA ASP A 199 14.43 11.15 -22.98
C ASP A 199 15.32 9.90 -23.08
N PHE A 200 15.30 9.28 -24.27
CA PHE A 200 16.13 8.11 -24.55
C PHE A 200 17.60 8.43 -24.24
N ASP A 201 18.24 7.55 -23.47
CA ASP A 201 19.66 7.66 -23.09
C ASP A 201 20.01 8.93 -22.28
N LYS A 202 19.01 9.61 -21.70
CA LYS A 202 19.18 10.80 -20.86
C LYS A 202 18.88 10.53 -19.38
N HIS A 203 19.35 11.44 -18.55
CA HIS A 203 19.08 11.45 -17.10
C HIS A 203 18.59 12.83 -16.62
N GLU A 204 18.52 13.83 -17.50
CA GLU A 204 17.84 15.09 -17.24
C GLU A 204 16.34 14.86 -17.33
N LEU A 205 15.60 15.31 -16.32
CA LEU A 205 14.14 15.21 -16.29
C LEU A 205 13.52 15.99 -17.46
N LYS A 206 12.51 15.41 -18.09
CA LYS A 206 11.69 16.08 -19.11
C LYS A 206 10.76 17.09 -18.46
N PRO A 207 10.33 18.15 -19.16
CA PRO A 207 9.30 19.04 -18.65
C PRO A 207 8.00 18.34 -18.25
N SER A 208 7.65 17.25 -18.95
CA SER A 208 6.48 16.43 -18.61
C SER A 208 6.61 15.66 -17.29
N ALA A 209 7.83 15.43 -16.80
CA ALA A 209 8.09 14.77 -15.53
C ALA A 209 7.68 15.64 -14.34
N ASP A 210 7.65 16.96 -14.49
CA ASP A 210 7.29 17.90 -13.43
C ASP A 210 5.90 17.58 -12.87
N TYR A 211 4.91 17.37 -13.73
CA TYR A 211 3.56 17.00 -13.31
C TYR A 211 3.51 15.67 -12.56
N ILE A 212 4.25 14.67 -13.03
CA ILE A 212 4.31 13.34 -12.41
C ILE A 212 4.94 13.45 -11.01
N LEU A 213 6.07 14.14 -10.89
CA LEU A 213 6.78 14.29 -9.61
C LEU A 213 6.03 15.23 -8.65
N GLN A 214 5.28 16.20 -9.16
CA GLN A 214 4.39 17.03 -8.36
C GLN A 214 3.29 16.16 -7.69
N ASN A 215 2.57 15.37 -8.47
CA ASN A 215 1.53 14.45 -7.94
C ASN A 215 2.13 13.45 -6.95
N LEU A 216 3.30 12.91 -7.26
CA LEU A 216 4.03 12.04 -6.33
C LEU A 216 4.36 12.77 -5.02
N SER A 217 4.82 14.03 -5.09
CA SER A 217 5.13 14.80 -3.89
C SER A 217 3.92 15.04 -3.01
N GLU A 218 2.73 15.25 -3.59
CA GLU A 218 1.46 15.36 -2.86
C GLU A 218 1.10 14.06 -2.15
N THR A 219 1.34 12.91 -2.79
CA THR A 219 1.16 11.59 -2.16
C THR A 219 2.14 11.39 -1.00
N ILE A 220 3.43 11.72 -1.19
CA ILE A 220 4.45 11.60 -0.15
C ILE A 220 4.14 12.52 1.04
N GLN A 221 3.59 13.69 0.82
CA GLN A 221 3.25 14.65 1.89
C GLN A 221 2.15 14.15 2.84
N LYS A 222 1.39 13.12 2.46
CA LYS A 222 0.46 12.42 3.38
C LYS A 222 1.23 11.76 4.53
N VAL A 223 2.50 11.44 4.32
CA VAL A 223 3.41 10.83 5.30
C VAL A 223 4.45 11.87 5.71
N LYS A 224 4.38 12.40 6.93
CA LYS A 224 5.25 13.50 7.38
C LYS A 224 6.68 13.10 7.71
N LYS A 225 6.94 11.81 7.90
CA LYS A 225 8.25 11.26 8.20
C LYS A 225 8.39 9.91 7.49
N ALA A 226 9.42 9.75 6.66
CA ALA A 226 9.66 8.51 5.95
C ALA A 226 11.11 8.41 5.47
N THR A 227 11.55 7.19 5.17
CA THR A 227 12.66 6.94 4.27
C THR A 227 12.09 6.83 2.85
N ILE A 228 12.60 7.64 1.92
CA ILE A 228 12.27 7.59 0.49
C ILE A 228 13.39 6.82 -0.19
N LEU A 229 13.11 5.58 -0.58
CA LEU A 229 14.03 4.74 -1.35
C LEU A 229 13.74 4.94 -2.84
N ILE A 230 14.76 5.31 -3.62
CA ILE A 230 14.68 5.50 -5.07
C ILE A 230 15.57 4.46 -5.73
N GLU A 231 14.97 3.58 -6.53
CA GLU A 231 15.64 2.46 -7.17
C GLU A 231 15.64 2.64 -8.69
N GLY A 232 16.83 2.55 -9.30
CA GLY A 232 17.00 2.77 -10.73
C GLY A 232 17.35 1.50 -11.49
N HIS A 233 16.63 1.26 -12.58
CA HIS A 233 16.76 0.08 -13.43
C HIS A 233 16.87 0.46 -14.91
N THR A 234 17.52 -0.40 -15.69
CA THR A 234 17.59 -0.33 -17.16
C THR A 234 17.16 -1.67 -17.76
N ASP A 235 16.95 -1.70 -19.05
CA ASP A 235 17.00 -2.95 -19.81
C ASP A 235 18.46 -3.40 -20.00
N SER A 236 18.68 -4.47 -20.75
CA SER A 236 19.99 -5.05 -21.03
C SER A 236 20.68 -4.48 -22.29
N ASP A 237 20.16 -3.41 -22.87
CA ASP A 237 20.80 -2.79 -24.02
C ASP A 237 21.99 -1.92 -23.55
N GLY A 238 23.15 -2.17 -24.17
CA GLY A 238 24.39 -1.48 -23.83
C GLY A 238 25.32 -2.28 -22.92
N LYS A 239 26.29 -1.58 -22.32
CA LYS A 239 27.25 -2.19 -21.38
C LYS A 239 26.72 -2.08 -19.96
N GLY A 240 26.83 -3.14 -19.14
CA GLY A 240 26.33 -3.16 -17.77
C GLY A 240 26.88 -2.02 -16.89
N GLU A 241 28.17 -1.65 -17.03
CA GLU A 241 28.73 -0.49 -16.32
C GLU A 241 28.07 0.83 -16.73
N TYR A 242 27.76 0.99 -18.01
CA TYR A 242 27.04 2.16 -18.51
C TYR A 242 25.61 2.19 -17.95
N ASN A 243 24.91 1.06 -17.99
CA ASN A 243 23.55 0.90 -17.47
C ASN A 243 23.48 1.20 -15.97
N LEU A 244 24.46 0.73 -15.19
CA LEU A 244 24.58 1.04 -13.78
C LEU A 244 24.76 2.55 -13.55
N ALA A 245 25.68 3.19 -14.29
CA ALA A 245 25.93 4.63 -14.18
C ALA A 245 24.70 5.46 -14.62
N LEU A 246 24.00 5.05 -15.67
CA LEU A 246 22.79 5.72 -16.14
C LEU A 246 21.65 5.63 -15.11
N SER A 247 21.44 4.43 -14.53
CA SER A 247 20.44 4.25 -13.48
C SER A 247 20.74 5.11 -12.25
N GLN A 248 22.02 5.25 -11.86
CA GLN A 248 22.43 6.12 -10.77
C GLN A 248 22.14 7.61 -11.04
N LYS A 249 22.49 8.10 -12.23
CA LYS A 249 22.22 9.50 -12.60
C LYS A 249 20.73 9.81 -12.62
N ARG A 250 19.90 8.87 -13.07
CA ARG A 250 18.44 8.99 -13.06
C ARG A 250 17.87 9.07 -11.65
N CYS A 251 18.34 8.21 -10.75
CA CYS A 251 17.96 8.29 -9.33
C CYS A 251 18.33 9.64 -8.70
N LEU A 252 19.53 10.15 -8.97
CA LEU A 252 19.98 11.47 -8.48
C LEU A 252 19.12 12.62 -9.01
N SER A 253 18.67 12.55 -10.26
CA SER A 253 17.79 13.57 -10.83
C SER A 253 16.42 13.58 -10.17
N VAL A 254 15.84 12.40 -9.93
CA VAL A 254 14.56 12.24 -9.22
C VAL A 254 14.71 12.69 -7.76
N GLU A 255 15.74 12.27 -7.06
CA GLU A 255 16.01 12.69 -5.67
C GLU A 255 16.09 14.22 -5.54
N LYS A 256 16.85 14.85 -6.44
CA LYS A 256 17.02 16.32 -6.45
C LYS A 256 15.69 17.02 -6.60
N GLU A 257 14.82 16.57 -7.52
CA GLU A 257 13.52 17.15 -7.76
C GLU A 257 12.56 16.92 -6.59
N LEU A 258 12.51 15.70 -6.04
CA LEU A 258 11.70 15.43 -4.86
C LEU A 258 12.14 16.25 -3.64
N LYS A 259 13.44 16.43 -3.43
CA LYS A 259 13.96 17.32 -2.38
C LYS A 259 13.51 18.78 -2.57
N PHE A 260 13.44 19.23 -3.81
CA PHE A 260 12.94 20.57 -4.15
C PHE A 260 11.44 20.70 -3.86
N LEU A 261 10.62 19.76 -4.35
CA LEU A 261 9.15 19.78 -4.22
C LEU A 261 8.69 19.57 -2.77
N LEU A 262 9.31 18.66 -2.04
CA LEU A 262 8.95 18.35 -0.65
C LEU A 262 9.48 19.37 0.35
N GLY A 263 10.53 20.10 -0.02
CA GLY A 263 11.13 21.14 0.82
C GLY A 263 11.63 20.60 2.17
N LYS A 264 11.65 21.48 3.18
CA LYS A 264 12.14 21.17 4.53
C LYS A 264 11.03 20.96 5.59
N LYS A 265 9.77 20.88 5.17
CA LYS A 265 8.63 20.85 6.10
C LYS A 265 8.42 19.51 6.79
N ALA A 266 8.94 18.43 6.22
CA ALA A 266 8.83 17.08 6.77
C ALA A 266 10.21 16.42 6.91
N ALA A 267 10.32 15.39 7.74
CA ALA A 267 11.56 14.68 7.98
C ALA A 267 11.66 13.48 7.02
N TYR A 268 12.26 13.71 5.86
CA TYR A 268 12.52 12.66 4.87
C TYR A 268 14.00 12.33 4.80
N ASP A 269 14.31 11.03 4.94
CA ASP A 269 15.60 10.46 4.65
C ASP A 269 15.58 9.86 3.24
N TYR A 270 16.63 10.07 2.44
CA TYR A 270 16.71 9.57 1.07
C TYR A 270 17.73 8.47 0.97
N LYS A 271 17.36 7.37 0.33
CA LYS A 271 18.26 6.26 -0.02
C LYS A 271 18.17 5.99 -1.51
N LEU A 272 19.32 5.76 -2.14
CA LEU A 272 19.39 5.41 -3.55
C LEU A 272 19.90 3.98 -3.68
N ALA A 273 19.26 3.19 -4.52
CA ALA A 273 19.70 1.89 -4.95
C ALA A 273 19.75 1.83 -6.48
N THR A 274 20.85 1.39 -7.04
CA THR A 274 21.08 1.43 -8.48
C THR A 274 21.46 0.05 -8.97
N TYR A 275 20.66 -0.49 -9.84
CA TYR A 275 20.76 -1.87 -10.28
C TYR A 275 21.17 -2.00 -11.76
N GLY A 276 21.04 -0.92 -12.57
CA GLY A 276 21.17 -1.07 -14.01
C GLY A 276 20.27 -2.19 -14.51
N GLU A 277 20.82 -3.14 -15.23
CA GLU A 277 20.12 -4.31 -15.78
C GLU A 277 20.06 -5.53 -14.85
N SER A 278 20.70 -5.47 -13.66
CA SER A 278 20.92 -6.66 -12.79
C SER A 278 19.66 -7.17 -12.08
N LYS A 279 18.60 -6.34 -12.01
CA LYS A 279 17.30 -6.73 -11.42
C LYS A 279 16.16 -6.50 -12.43
N PRO A 280 16.04 -7.33 -13.46
CA PRO A 280 14.98 -7.18 -14.44
C PRO A 280 13.62 -7.59 -13.84
N LYS A 281 12.56 -6.84 -14.19
CA LYS A 281 11.16 -7.18 -13.87
C LYS A 281 10.58 -8.21 -14.85
N ALA A 282 11.10 -8.23 -16.06
CA ALA A 282 10.73 -9.16 -17.12
C ALA A 282 11.96 -9.57 -17.93
N LEU A 283 11.86 -10.66 -18.69
CA LEU A 283 12.93 -11.09 -19.59
C LEU A 283 13.22 -9.99 -20.65
N ASN A 284 14.49 -9.69 -20.92
CA ASN A 284 14.91 -8.67 -21.90
C ASN A 284 14.83 -9.16 -23.36
N ASN A 285 13.78 -9.91 -23.73
CA ASN A 285 13.64 -10.59 -25.03
C ASN A 285 12.65 -9.91 -26.00
N THR A 286 11.83 -8.98 -25.52
CA THR A 286 10.93 -8.15 -26.35
C THR A 286 11.02 -6.69 -25.93
N GLU A 287 10.61 -5.77 -26.80
CA GLU A 287 10.61 -4.35 -26.47
C GLU A 287 9.63 -4.01 -25.35
N GLU A 288 8.49 -4.69 -25.27
CA GLU A 288 7.53 -4.56 -24.18
C GLU A 288 8.17 -4.94 -22.84
N ASN A 289 8.87 -6.05 -22.80
CA ASN A 289 9.57 -6.50 -21.60
C ASN A 289 10.73 -5.57 -21.20
N LYS A 290 11.52 -5.11 -22.19
CA LYS A 290 12.57 -4.11 -21.94
C LYS A 290 11.99 -2.81 -21.38
N ARG A 291 10.84 -2.38 -21.88
CA ARG A 291 10.11 -1.20 -21.36
C ARG A 291 9.74 -1.35 -19.89
N LEU A 292 9.34 -2.55 -19.44
CA LEU A 292 9.08 -2.82 -18.02
C LEU A 292 10.36 -2.76 -17.16
N ASN A 293 11.51 -3.07 -17.76
CA ASN A 293 12.81 -3.03 -17.08
C ASN A 293 13.35 -1.60 -16.98
N ARG A 294 13.11 -0.73 -17.96
CA ARG A 294 13.46 0.70 -17.94
C ARG A 294 12.56 1.46 -16.99
N ARG A 295 12.86 1.42 -15.68
CA ARG A 295 11.97 1.99 -14.65
C ARG A 295 12.76 2.66 -13.51
N VAL A 296 12.08 3.54 -12.82
CA VAL A 296 12.45 4.04 -11.49
C VAL A 296 11.33 3.62 -10.52
N GLU A 297 11.72 2.94 -9.45
CA GLU A 297 10.81 2.60 -8.36
C GLU A 297 11.06 3.54 -7.19
N ILE A 298 10.00 4.01 -6.55
CA ILE A 298 10.07 4.90 -5.39
C ILE A 298 9.23 4.29 -4.29
N THR A 299 9.90 3.89 -3.20
CA THR A 299 9.25 3.32 -2.03
C THR A 299 9.31 4.30 -0.87
N ILE A 300 8.15 4.63 -0.30
CA ILE A 300 8.02 5.48 0.88
C ILE A 300 7.81 4.56 2.07
N LEU A 301 8.78 4.56 2.98
CA LEU A 301 8.84 3.71 4.17
C LEU A 301 8.62 4.58 5.41
N PRO A 302 7.39 4.69 5.93
CA PRO A 302 7.15 5.36 7.20
C PRO A 302 7.85 4.58 8.33
N PRO A 303 8.48 5.25 9.31
CA PRO A 303 9.05 4.57 10.45
C PRO A 303 7.96 4.12 11.44
N GLN A 304 8.24 3.15 12.30
CA GLN A 304 7.33 2.71 13.37
C GLN A 304 6.72 3.90 14.14
N SER A 305 7.54 4.87 14.51
CA SER A 305 7.08 6.06 15.25
C SER A 305 6.03 6.91 14.52
N TYR A 306 5.88 6.74 13.20
CA TYR A 306 4.78 7.37 12.46
C TYR A 306 3.46 6.69 12.80
N TYR A 307 3.40 5.37 12.73
CA TYR A 307 2.20 4.60 13.04
C TYR A 307 1.79 4.74 14.50
N ASP A 308 2.75 4.72 15.44
CA ASP A 308 2.50 4.94 16.86
C ASP A 308 1.87 6.31 17.13
N SER A 309 2.25 7.34 16.37
CA SER A 309 1.75 8.72 16.54
C SER A 309 0.34 8.93 16.06
N ILE A 310 -0.19 8.06 15.21
CA ILE A 310 -1.52 8.17 14.60
C ILE A 310 -2.52 7.14 15.15
N SER A 311 -2.04 6.17 15.93
CA SER A 311 -2.87 5.16 16.59
C SER A 311 -3.40 5.62 17.97
N ASN A 312 -2.95 6.78 18.48
CA ASN A 312 -3.36 7.43 19.72
C ASN A 312 -4.31 8.59 19.44
#